data_6656768f4a707fa29bfbf1c8dece7874
#
_entry.id   6656768f4a707fa29bfbf1c8dece7874
#
_cell.length_a   1.000
_cell.length_b   1.000
_cell.length_c   1.000
_cell.angle_alpha   90.00
_cell.angle_beta   90.00
_cell.angle_gamma   90.00
#
_symmetry.space_group_name_H-M   'P 1'
#
loop_
_entity.id
_entity.type
_entity.pdbx_description
1 polymer ?
#
loop_
_entity_poly.entity_id
_entity_poly.type
_entity_poly.pdbx_seq_one_letter_code
_entity_poly.pdbx_strand_id
1 'polypeptide(L)'
;MMIKIGNAPCSWGVEFADDSRNPSWRQVLKENNEAGYKGIELGPIGYMPENPTVLAEALNEFNQELIGGVIFRPFHDPNKWDEVLDASKRTCEALSAHGASLLVIIDSISPRRAPTAGRSDEAVQMNSVEWQNFKNRITTIAKIGAEEYGLKVGIHAHAAGFIDFEPELERLLDEVDEKILGICFDTGHHSYAGFDPLKFMKKHMSRINYVHFKDTNPLVKSRVIKERIGFYDACAQGIFCNLGKGEIDFTQVRNVLINANFNGWCTVEQDCDPNGETSPITDA
;
A
#
# COMPACT_ATOMS: atom_id res chain seq x y z
N MET A 1 -1.46 20.15 14.19
CA MET A 1 -1.59 19.38 12.93
C MET A 1 -0.19 19.14 12.40
N MET A 2 0.22 17.90 12.19
CA MET A 2 1.52 17.56 11.64
C MET A 2 1.35 16.38 10.66
N ILE A 3 1.55 16.65 9.37
CA ILE A 3 1.71 15.61 8.37
C ILE A 3 3.18 15.21 8.41
N LYS A 4 3.45 13.95 8.72
CA LYS A 4 4.79 13.37 8.68
C LYS A 4 4.91 12.57 7.38
N ILE A 5 6.10 12.55 6.78
CA ILE A 5 6.35 11.80 5.54
C ILE A 5 7.34 10.69 5.82
N GLY A 6 6.97 9.49 5.44
CA GLY A 6 7.81 8.29 5.46
C GLY A 6 7.99 7.69 4.08
N ASN A 7 8.64 6.54 4.02
CA ASN A 7 8.84 5.76 2.80
C ASN A 7 8.61 4.28 3.10
N ALA A 8 8.61 3.45 2.07
CA ALA A 8 8.39 2.01 2.19
C ALA A 8 9.46 1.23 1.40
N PRO A 9 9.83 0.01 1.85
CA PRO A 9 10.83 -0.80 1.15
C PRO A 9 10.51 -1.12 -0.31
N CYS A 10 9.24 -1.07 -0.73
CA CYS A 10 8.86 -1.23 -2.15
C CYS A 10 9.50 -0.16 -3.05
N SER A 11 9.85 1.03 -2.54
CA SER A 11 10.61 2.04 -3.28
C SER A 11 12.04 1.60 -3.63
N TRP A 12 12.52 0.52 -3.02
CA TRP A 12 13.77 -0.18 -3.36
C TRP A 12 13.53 -1.50 -4.10
N GLY A 13 12.33 -1.73 -4.60
CA GLY A 13 11.94 -2.95 -5.30
C GLY A 13 11.66 -4.15 -4.38
N VAL A 14 11.50 -3.93 -3.08
CA VAL A 14 11.23 -5.00 -2.10
C VAL A 14 9.74 -5.30 -2.04
N GLU A 15 9.30 -6.27 -2.83
CA GLU A 15 7.90 -6.73 -2.86
C GLU A 15 7.71 -8.03 -2.06
N PHE A 16 8.67 -8.96 -2.14
CA PHE A 16 8.66 -10.23 -1.42
C PHE A 16 9.93 -10.37 -0.58
N ALA A 17 9.80 -10.88 0.64
CA ALA A 17 10.91 -10.93 1.60
C ALA A 17 12.10 -11.80 1.16
N ASP A 18 11.81 -12.86 0.42
CA ASP A 18 12.79 -13.88 -0.01
C ASP A 18 13.33 -13.68 -1.44
N ASP A 19 13.02 -12.55 -2.08
CA ASP A 19 13.58 -12.24 -3.40
C ASP A 19 15.07 -11.94 -3.28
N SER A 20 15.89 -12.77 -3.96
CA SER A 20 17.34 -12.64 -3.92
C SER A 20 17.90 -11.34 -4.54
N ARG A 21 17.05 -10.57 -5.23
CA ARG A 21 17.38 -9.26 -5.81
C ARG A 21 17.22 -8.12 -4.81
N ASN A 22 16.55 -8.36 -3.69
CA ASN A 22 16.35 -7.33 -2.67
C ASN A 22 17.67 -6.76 -2.18
N PRO A 23 17.78 -5.43 -2.03
CA PRO A 23 18.86 -4.85 -1.25
C PRO A 23 18.77 -5.31 0.21
N SER A 24 19.85 -5.23 0.95
CA SER A 24 19.78 -5.53 2.38
C SER A 24 18.91 -4.52 3.10
N TRP A 25 18.16 -4.97 4.11
CA TRP A 25 17.31 -4.04 4.91
C TRP A 25 18.13 -2.93 5.59
N ARG A 26 19.40 -3.19 5.92
CA ARG A 26 20.33 -2.16 6.45
C ARG A 26 20.63 -1.08 5.42
N GLN A 27 20.79 -1.46 4.16
CA GLN A 27 20.97 -0.50 3.07
C GLN A 27 19.73 0.36 2.92
N VAL A 28 18.52 -0.23 2.92
CA VAL A 28 17.26 0.50 2.83
C VAL A 28 17.10 1.51 3.98
N LEU A 29 17.36 1.10 5.23
CA LEU A 29 17.29 2.02 6.39
C LEU A 29 18.28 3.17 6.28
N LYS A 30 19.51 2.88 5.85
CA LYS A 30 20.58 3.89 5.66
C LYS A 30 20.16 4.91 4.59
N GLU A 31 19.79 4.43 3.41
CA GLU A 31 19.43 5.26 2.27
C GLU A 31 18.16 6.07 2.55
N ASN A 32 17.18 5.50 3.24
CA ASN A 32 15.97 6.22 3.69
C ASN A 32 16.33 7.40 4.60
N ASN A 33 17.27 7.22 5.53
CA ASN A 33 17.76 8.33 6.36
C ASN A 33 18.55 9.35 5.56
N GLU A 34 19.40 8.91 4.61
CA GLU A 34 20.18 9.81 3.73
C GLU A 34 19.27 10.66 2.84
N ALA A 35 18.16 10.09 2.35
CA ALA A 35 17.11 10.80 1.61
C ALA A 35 16.31 11.81 2.49
N GLY A 36 16.52 11.78 3.82
CA GLY A 36 15.89 12.72 4.76
C GLY A 36 14.61 12.21 5.43
N TYR A 37 14.13 11.04 5.10
CA TYR A 37 12.96 10.45 5.74
C TYR A 37 13.27 10.03 7.18
N LYS A 38 12.24 10.10 8.03
CA LYS A 38 12.31 9.71 9.45
C LYS A 38 11.44 8.51 9.77
N GLY A 39 10.53 8.18 8.89
CA GLY A 39 9.64 7.03 9.02
C GLY A 39 9.85 6.04 7.90
N ILE A 40 9.68 4.76 8.23
CA ILE A 40 9.73 3.67 7.26
C ILE A 40 8.67 2.63 7.60
N GLU A 41 8.10 2.02 6.57
CA GLU A 41 7.25 0.84 6.73
C GLU A 41 8.09 -0.42 6.92
N LEU A 42 7.47 -1.45 7.54
CA LEU A 42 8.12 -2.74 7.79
C LEU A 42 8.52 -3.47 6.48
N GLY A 43 7.80 -3.20 5.39
CA GLY A 43 7.88 -4.01 4.18
C GLY A 43 7.25 -5.40 4.38
N PRO A 44 7.50 -6.36 3.48
CA PRO A 44 6.99 -7.71 3.61
C PRO A 44 7.57 -8.40 4.84
N ILE A 45 6.70 -9.06 5.63
CA ILE A 45 7.15 -9.76 6.85
C ILE A 45 8.25 -10.78 6.53
N GLY A 46 9.33 -10.75 7.30
CA GLY A 46 10.54 -11.56 7.08
C GLY A 46 11.66 -10.84 6.30
N TYR A 47 11.41 -9.67 5.73
CA TYR A 47 12.45 -8.85 5.10
C TYR A 47 13.32 -8.13 6.14
N MET A 48 12.70 -7.39 7.05
CA MET A 48 13.40 -6.84 8.21
C MET A 48 13.50 -7.87 9.32
N PRO A 49 14.46 -7.72 10.28
CA PRO A 49 14.60 -8.64 11.40
C PRO A 49 13.30 -8.79 12.19
N GLU A 50 12.85 -10.02 12.41
CA GLU A 50 11.68 -10.31 13.24
C GLU A 50 12.02 -10.29 14.74
N ASN A 51 13.30 -10.36 15.11
CA ASN A 51 13.70 -10.16 16.50
C ASN A 51 13.53 -8.69 16.89
N PRO A 52 12.64 -8.37 17.87
CA PRO A 52 12.31 -6.97 18.20
C PRO A 52 13.52 -6.16 18.66
N THR A 53 14.45 -6.77 19.39
CA THR A 53 15.67 -6.07 19.86
C THR A 53 16.55 -5.67 18.70
N VAL A 54 16.79 -6.61 17.76
CA VAL A 54 17.64 -6.36 16.59
C VAL A 54 17.03 -5.28 15.69
N LEU A 55 15.72 -5.31 15.48
CA LEU A 55 15.03 -4.29 14.68
C LEU A 55 15.06 -2.92 15.40
N ALA A 56 14.83 -2.87 16.71
CA ALA A 56 14.87 -1.63 17.48
C ALA A 56 16.28 -1.00 17.44
N GLU A 57 17.33 -1.80 17.60
CA GLU A 57 18.72 -1.32 17.49
C GLU A 57 19.00 -0.74 16.11
N ALA A 58 18.54 -1.42 15.05
CA ALA A 58 18.73 -0.96 13.68
C ALA A 58 17.97 0.34 13.40
N LEU A 59 16.70 0.45 13.81
CA LEU A 59 15.90 1.67 13.67
C LEU A 59 16.58 2.86 14.39
N ASN A 60 17.12 2.63 15.59
CA ASN A 60 17.86 3.65 16.31
C ASN A 60 19.19 4.02 15.62
N GLU A 61 19.95 3.03 15.14
CA GLU A 61 21.21 3.25 14.41
C GLU A 61 21.02 4.18 13.21
N PHE A 62 19.93 3.98 12.46
CA PHE A 62 19.61 4.74 11.26
C PHE A 62 18.62 5.91 11.51
N ASN A 63 18.30 6.22 12.79
CA ASN A 63 17.40 7.30 13.17
C ASN A 63 16.05 7.23 12.44
N GLN A 64 15.44 6.05 12.44
CA GLN A 64 14.17 5.74 11.81
C GLN A 64 13.09 5.41 12.84
N GLU A 65 11.84 5.80 12.54
CA GLU A 65 10.62 5.39 13.24
C GLU A 65 9.89 4.34 12.39
N LEU A 66 9.56 3.17 12.94
CA LEU A 66 8.66 2.22 12.26
C LEU A 66 7.25 2.79 12.31
N ILE A 67 6.64 3.03 11.16
CA ILE A 67 5.36 3.76 11.07
C ILE A 67 4.17 2.86 10.80
N GLY A 68 4.37 1.78 10.08
CA GLY A 68 3.33 0.85 9.70
C GLY A 68 3.88 -0.39 9.01
N GLY A 69 2.98 -1.24 8.55
CA GLY A 69 3.33 -2.42 7.77
C GLY A 69 2.18 -2.87 6.89
N VAL A 70 2.54 -3.54 5.81
CA VAL A 70 1.63 -3.96 4.74
C VAL A 70 1.47 -5.47 4.76
N ILE A 71 0.24 -5.92 4.66
CA ILE A 71 -0.12 -7.32 4.40
C ILE A 71 -0.55 -7.42 2.94
N PHE A 72 0.43 -7.62 2.05
CA PHE A 72 0.20 -7.87 0.63
C PHE A 72 0.11 -9.38 0.39
N ARG A 73 -1.11 -9.93 0.47
CA ARG A 73 -1.37 -11.37 0.43
C ARG A 73 -2.65 -11.69 -0.36
N PRO A 74 -2.79 -12.91 -0.90
CA PRO A 74 -3.94 -13.29 -1.73
C PRO A 74 -5.20 -13.57 -0.89
N PHE A 75 -5.82 -12.51 -0.36
CA PHE A 75 -7.08 -12.60 0.38
C PHE A 75 -8.21 -13.22 -0.46
N HIS A 76 -8.13 -13.12 -1.79
CA HIS A 76 -9.07 -13.72 -2.71
C HIS A 76 -8.97 -15.25 -2.80
N ASP A 77 -7.81 -15.85 -2.46
CA ASP A 77 -7.60 -17.30 -2.53
C ASP A 77 -7.90 -17.99 -1.18
N PRO A 78 -8.98 -18.78 -1.08
CA PRO A 78 -9.30 -19.49 0.16
C PRO A 78 -8.25 -20.53 0.58
N ASN A 79 -7.48 -21.06 -0.38
CA ASN A 79 -6.45 -22.06 -0.10
C ASN A 79 -5.20 -21.45 0.55
N LYS A 80 -5.08 -20.13 0.52
CA LYS A 80 -3.96 -19.38 1.10
C LYS A 80 -4.29 -18.77 2.45
N TRP A 81 -5.46 -19.08 3.02
CA TRP A 81 -5.93 -18.42 4.23
C TRP A 81 -5.00 -18.58 5.44
N ASP A 82 -4.46 -19.77 5.66
CA ASP A 82 -3.55 -20.01 6.81
C ASP A 82 -2.25 -19.19 6.66
N GLU A 83 -1.73 -19.09 5.45
CA GLU A 83 -0.56 -18.24 5.13
C GLU A 83 -0.88 -16.75 5.35
N VAL A 84 -2.05 -16.30 4.90
CA VAL A 84 -2.51 -14.91 5.11
C VAL A 84 -2.64 -14.62 6.60
N LEU A 85 -3.24 -15.52 7.36
CA LEU A 85 -3.46 -15.34 8.79
C LEU A 85 -2.14 -15.31 9.58
N ASP A 86 -1.20 -16.22 9.27
CA ASP A 86 0.12 -16.24 9.90
C ASP A 86 0.89 -14.96 9.63
N ALA A 87 1.03 -14.57 8.37
CA ALA A 87 1.71 -13.34 7.98
C ALA A 87 1.08 -12.11 8.64
N SER A 88 -0.25 -12.07 8.74
CA SER A 88 -0.97 -10.96 9.35
C SER A 88 -0.67 -10.83 10.85
N LYS A 89 -0.67 -11.93 11.58
CA LYS A 89 -0.36 -11.94 13.02
C LYS A 89 1.07 -11.51 13.27
N ARG A 90 2.03 -12.08 12.55
CA ARG A 90 3.46 -11.72 12.67
C ARG A 90 3.69 -10.23 12.36
N THR A 91 2.98 -9.70 11.34
CA THR A 91 3.04 -8.25 11.03
C THR A 91 2.49 -7.43 12.19
N CYS A 92 1.32 -7.78 12.73
CA CYS A 92 0.73 -7.07 13.88
C CYS A 92 1.64 -7.12 15.12
N GLU A 93 2.24 -8.27 15.42
CA GLU A 93 3.21 -8.44 16.51
C GLU A 93 4.41 -7.54 16.34
N ALA A 94 5.01 -7.51 15.15
CA ALA A 94 6.16 -6.66 14.84
C ALA A 94 5.80 -5.17 14.98
N LEU A 95 4.66 -4.73 14.47
CA LEU A 95 4.19 -3.34 14.60
C LEU A 95 3.97 -2.95 16.06
N SER A 96 3.27 -3.78 16.81
CA SER A 96 2.99 -3.54 18.22
C SER A 96 4.27 -3.46 19.06
N ALA A 97 5.24 -4.35 18.81
CA ALA A 97 6.52 -4.36 19.52
C ALA A 97 7.33 -3.09 19.35
N HIS A 98 7.12 -2.35 18.25
CA HIS A 98 7.84 -1.10 17.95
C HIS A 98 6.99 0.17 18.07
N GLY A 99 5.75 0.06 18.58
CA GLY A 99 4.85 1.20 18.74
C GLY A 99 4.34 1.78 17.41
N ALA A 100 4.51 1.07 16.31
CA ALA A 100 3.89 1.42 15.03
C ALA A 100 2.37 1.24 15.11
N SER A 101 1.62 2.14 14.48
CA SER A 101 0.17 2.19 14.68
C SER A 101 -0.65 1.93 13.41
N LEU A 102 0.00 1.73 12.26
CA LEU A 102 -0.67 1.64 10.96
C LEU A 102 -0.52 0.23 10.39
N LEU A 103 -1.63 -0.40 10.06
CA LEU A 103 -1.68 -1.69 9.36
C LEU A 103 -2.42 -1.52 8.05
N VAL A 104 -1.79 -1.92 6.96
CA VAL A 104 -2.36 -1.86 5.61
C VAL A 104 -2.71 -3.26 5.12
N ILE A 105 -3.93 -3.47 4.70
CA ILE A 105 -4.40 -4.71 4.06
C ILE A 105 -4.47 -4.47 2.56
N ILE A 106 -3.80 -5.31 1.78
CA ILE A 106 -3.83 -5.30 0.32
C ILE A 106 -4.15 -6.71 -0.17
N ASP A 107 -5.20 -6.86 -0.97
CA ASP A 107 -5.38 -8.08 -1.75
C ASP A 107 -4.36 -8.12 -2.88
N SER A 108 -3.47 -9.09 -2.85
CA SER A 108 -2.37 -9.19 -3.82
C SER A 108 -2.88 -9.43 -5.25
N ILE A 109 -1.99 -9.24 -6.21
CA ILE A 109 -2.29 -9.39 -7.63
C ILE A 109 -2.88 -10.77 -7.93
N SER A 110 -4.07 -10.77 -8.53
CA SER A 110 -4.73 -11.99 -8.98
C SER A 110 -4.47 -12.24 -10.46
N PRO A 111 -4.07 -13.47 -10.86
CA PRO A 111 -3.96 -13.82 -12.28
C PRO A 111 -5.25 -13.59 -13.08
N ARG A 112 -6.42 -13.59 -12.40
CA ARG A 112 -7.72 -13.27 -13.02
C ARG A 112 -7.90 -11.79 -13.33
N ARG A 113 -7.20 -10.91 -12.59
CA ARG A 113 -7.34 -9.44 -12.63
C ARG A 113 -6.17 -8.75 -13.33
N ALA A 114 -4.97 -9.29 -13.23
CA ALA A 114 -3.76 -8.70 -13.81
C ALA A 114 -3.89 -8.34 -15.31
N PRO A 115 -4.57 -9.15 -16.17
CA PRO A 115 -4.75 -8.79 -17.57
C PRO A 115 -5.64 -7.57 -17.80
N THR A 116 -6.44 -7.16 -16.83
CA THR A 116 -7.46 -6.10 -16.97
C THR A 116 -7.22 -4.90 -16.06
N ALA A 117 -6.02 -4.76 -15.50
CA ALA A 117 -5.65 -3.62 -14.67
C ALA A 117 -5.97 -2.28 -15.38
N GLY A 118 -6.54 -1.32 -14.65
CA GLY A 118 -6.99 -0.03 -15.17
C GLY A 118 -8.26 -0.06 -16.03
N ARG A 119 -8.89 -1.23 -16.23
CA ARG A 119 -10.09 -1.40 -17.10
C ARG A 119 -11.23 -2.07 -16.32
N SER A 120 -12.00 -1.26 -15.60
CA SER A 120 -13.05 -1.74 -14.69
C SER A 120 -14.19 -2.49 -15.38
N ASP A 121 -14.52 -2.11 -16.61
CA ASP A 121 -15.57 -2.71 -17.43
C ASP A 121 -15.22 -4.10 -17.99
N GLU A 122 -13.92 -4.44 -18.01
CA GLU A 122 -13.43 -5.75 -18.44
C GLU A 122 -13.07 -6.67 -17.28
N ALA A 123 -12.95 -6.11 -16.09
CA ALA A 123 -12.42 -6.81 -14.93
C ALA A 123 -13.38 -7.88 -14.41
N VAL A 124 -12.83 -9.07 -14.17
CA VAL A 124 -13.60 -10.19 -13.59
C VAL A 124 -14.08 -9.82 -12.20
N GLN A 125 -15.38 -9.96 -11.95
CA GLN A 125 -15.98 -9.69 -10.66
C GLN A 125 -16.13 -10.99 -9.84
N MET A 126 -16.09 -10.87 -8.52
CA MET A 126 -16.46 -11.95 -7.61
C MET A 126 -17.99 -12.17 -7.64
N ASN A 127 -18.41 -13.43 -7.66
CA ASN A 127 -19.80 -13.74 -7.36
C ASN A 127 -20.11 -13.50 -5.87
N SER A 128 -21.39 -13.57 -5.47
CA SER A 128 -21.81 -13.24 -4.11
C SER A 128 -21.16 -14.11 -3.03
N VAL A 129 -20.89 -15.38 -3.31
CA VAL A 129 -20.25 -16.31 -2.37
C VAL A 129 -18.76 -15.99 -2.23
N GLU A 130 -18.07 -15.80 -3.35
CA GLU A 130 -16.66 -15.38 -3.38
C GLU A 130 -16.49 -14.07 -2.60
N TRP A 131 -17.33 -13.06 -2.88
CA TRP A 131 -17.28 -11.75 -2.21
C TRP A 131 -17.49 -11.87 -0.70
N GLN A 132 -18.51 -12.62 -0.27
CA GLN A 132 -18.77 -12.77 1.17
C GLN A 132 -17.60 -13.42 1.91
N ASN A 133 -17.00 -14.46 1.32
CA ASN A 133 -15.84 -15.14 1.90
C ASN A 133 -14.60 -14.23 1.90
N PHE A 134 -14.36 -13.49 0.84
CA PHE A 134 -13.29 -12.52 0.72
C PHE A 134 -13.42 -11.41 1.76
N LYS A 135 -14.59 -10.77 1.84
CA LYS A 135 -14.89 -9.76 2.85
C LYS A 135 -14.69 -10.28 4.27
N ASN A 136 -15.15 -11.51 4.55
CA ASN A 136 -14.98 -12.11 5.88
C ASN A 136 -13.50 -12.28 6.25
N ARG A 137 -12.64 -12.66 5.31
CA ARG A 137 -11.20 -12.76 5.55
C ARG A 137 -10.57 -11.39 5.85
N ILE A 138 -10.89 -10.35 5.07
CA ILE A 138 -10.45 -8.97 5.34
C ILE A 138 -10.93 -8.51 6.71
N THR A 139 -12.22 -8.70 7.01
CA THR A 139 -12.83 -8.30 8.30
C THR A 139 -12.17 -9.02 9.48
N THR A 140 -11.79 -10.29 9.33
CA THR A 140 -11.10 -11.04 10.37
C THR A 140 -9.74 -10.42 10.69
N ILE A 141 -8.94 -10.11 9.67
CA ILE A 141 -7.64 -9.48 9.89
C ILE A 141 -7.78 -8.05 10.42
N ALA A 142 -8.78 -7.30 9.92
CA ALA A 142 -9.06 -5.96 10.41
C ALA A 142 -9.40 -5.97 11.91
N LYS A 143 -10.20 -6.93 12.38
CA LYS A 143 -10.50 -7.11 13.80
C LYS A 143 -9.26 -7.48 14.61
N ILE A 144 -8.46 -8.44 14.16
CA ILE A 144 -7.20 -8.79 14.82
C ILE A 144 -6.35 -7.51 14.99
N GLY A 145 -6.08 -6.78 13.91
CA GLY A 145 -5.29 -5.56 13.99
C GLY A 145 -5.87 -4.51 14.92
N ALA A 146 -7.16 -4.21 14.81
CA ALA A 146 -7.80 -3.14 15.56
C ALA A 146 -8.09 -3.52 17.02
N GLU A 147 -8.65 -4.71 17.28
CA GLU A 147 -9.17 -5.09 18.60
C GLU A 147 -8.10 -5.76 19.48
N GLU A 148 -7.19 -6.55 18.90
CA GLU A 148 -6.17 -7.28 19.68
C GLU A 148 -4.87 -6.47 19.80
N TYR A 149 -4.49 -5.70 18.76
CA TYR A 149 -3.23 -4.95 18.73
C TYR A 149 -3.39 -3.42 18.78
N GLY A 150 -4.63 -2.90 18.73
CA GLY A 150 -4.90 -1.46 18.79
C GLY A 150 -4.41 -0.66 17.58
N LEU A 151 -4.23 -1.32 16.43
CA LEU A 151 -3.74 -0.71 15.21
C LEU A 151 -4.87 0.00 14.46
N LYS A 152 -4.52 1.06 13.75
CA LYS A 152 -5.39 1.68 12.74
C LYS A 152 -5.25 0.90 11.45
N VAL A 153 -6.28 0.15 11.09
CA VAL A 153 -6.26 -0.71 9.91
C VAL A 153 -6.84 0.03 8.73
N GLY A 154 -6.13 0.05 7.61
CA GLY A 154 -6.58 0.62 6.34
C GLY A 154 -6.58 -0.42 5.22
N ILE A 155 -7.68 -0.50 4.48
CA ILE A 155 -7.69 -1.21 3.20
C ILE A 155 -7.07 -0.32 2.12
N HIS A 156 -6.19 -0.88 1.33
CA HIS A 156 -5.57 -0.22 0.20
C HIS A 156 -6.10 -0.87 -1.10
N ALA A 157 -6.74 -0.08 -1.94
CA ALA A 157 -7.13 -0.49 -3.28
C ALA A 157 -5.88 -0.58 -4.16
N HIS A 158 -5.61 -1.77 -4.69
CA HIS A 158 -4.39 -2.06 -5.45
C HIS A 158 -4.74 -2.63 -6.82
N ALA A 159 -4.09 -2.10 -7.86
CA ALA A 159 -4.30 -2.56 -9.22
C ALA A 159 -4.09 -4.08 -9.35
N ALA A 160 -5.01 -4.72 -10.07
CA ALA A 160 -5.06 -6.17 -10.28
C ALA A 160 -5.40 -7.03 -9.04
N GLY A 161 -5.74 -6.45 -7.89
CA GLY A 161 -6.44 -7.11 -6.78
C GLY A 161 -7.96 -7.13 -7.00
N PHE A 162 -8.72 -7.68 -6.05
CA PHE A 162 -10.20 -7.63 -6.06
C PHE A 162 -10.79 -6.44 -5.29
N ILE A 163 -9.93 -5.61 -4.71
CA ILE A 163 -10.21 -4.22 -4.33
C ILE A 163 -9.25 -3.36 -5.15
N ASP A 164 -9.64 -3.02 -6.37
CA ASP A 164 -8.89 -2.21 -7.34
C ASP A 164 -9.69 -0.94 -7.66
N PHE A 165 -10.96 -1.11 -7.98
CA PHE A 165 -11.81 -0.03 -8.46
C PHE A 165 -12.66 0.62 -7.36
N GLU A 166 -12.96 1.91 -7.51
CA GLU A 166 -13.75 2.68 -6.54
C GLU A 166 -15.06 1.99 -6.11
N PRO A 167 -15.89 1.40 -7.00
CA PRO A 167 -17.11 0.70 -6.58
C PRO A 167 -16.85 -0.53 -5.70
N GLU A 168 -15.73 -1.23 -5.89
CA GLU A 168 -15.35 -2.39 -5.07
C GLU A 168 -14.91 -1.94 -3.66
N LEU A 169 -14.11 -0.88 -3.62
CA LEU A 169 -13.69 -0.26 -2.36
C LEU A 169 -14.90 0.29 -1.59
N GLU A 170 -15.76 1.05 -2.24
CA GLU A 170 -16.96 1.61 -1.60
C GLU A 170 -17.88 0.50 -1.07
N ARG A 171 -18.11 -0.56 -1.85
CA ARG A 171 -18.88 -1.71 -1.39
C ARG A 171 -18.29 -2.34 -0.13
N LEU A 172 -16.97 -2.50 -0.06
CA LEU A 172 -16.33 -3.05 1.14
C LEU A 172 -16.53 -2.12 2.34
N LEU A 173 -16.37 -0.81 2.14
CA LEU A 173 -16.54 0.19 3.19
C LEU A 173 -17.97 0.28 3.71
N ASP A 174 -18.96 0.06 2.86
CA ASP A 174 -20.38 0.02 3.24
C ASP A 174 -20.74 -1.23 4.05
N GLU A 175 -20.02 -2.34 3.80
CA GLU A 175 -20.31 -3.63 4.43
C GLU A 175 -19.43 -3.93 5.66
N VAL A 176 -18.41 -3.11 5.97
CA VAL A 176 -17.48 -3.32 7.11
C VAL A 176 -17.47 -2.09 8.04
N ASP A 177 -17.54 -2.36 9.35
CA ASP A 177 -17.60 -1.32 10.39
C ASP A 177 -16.38 -0.38 10.31
N GLU A 178 -16.64 0.91 10.26
CA GLU A 178 -15.60 1.96 10.20
C GLU A 178 -14.68 1.98 11.42
N LYS A 179 -15.08 1.40 12.54
CA LYS A 179 -14.26 1.33 13.74
C LYS A 179 -13.10 0.36 13.63
N ILE A 180 -13.22 -0.63 12.73
CA ILE A 180 -12.19 -1.66 12.54
C ILE A 180 -11.45 -1.53 11.22
N LEU A 181 -12.05 -0.90 10.19
CA LEU A 181 -11.45 -0.77 8.86
C LEU A 181 -11.64 0.65 8.31
N GLY A 182 -10.57 1.37 8.18
CA GLY A 182 -10.48 2.62 7.44
C GLY A 182 -9.89 2.41 6.04
N ILE A 183 -9.28 3.46 5.51
CA ILE A 183 -8.67 3.47 4.18
C ILE A 183 -7.19 3.84 4.34
N CYS A 184 -6.30 3.04 3.75
CA CYS A 184 -5.00 3.48 3.30
C CYS A 184 -5.16 3.91 1.84
N PHE A 185 -5.17 5.22 1.60
CA PHE A 185 -5.46 5.76 0.28
C PHE A 185 -4.20 5.94 -0.55
N ASP A 186 -4.08 5.20 -1.65
CA ASP A 186 -2.99 5.36 -2.62
C ASP A 186 -3.44 6.22 -3.80
N THR A 187 -2.72 7.31 -4.05
CA THR A 187 -3.08 8.26 -5.11
C THR A 187 -2.85 7.70 -6.51
N GLY A 188 -1.78 6.94 -6.71
CA GLY A 188 -1.41 6.40 -8.02
C GLY A 188 -2.26 5.21 -8.44
N HIS A 189 -2.47 4.24 -7.56
CA HIS A 189 -3.35 3.10 -7.86
C HIS A 189 -4.78 3.56 -8.16
N HIS A 190 -5.29 4.52 -7.38
CA HIS A 190 -6.63 5.07 -7.62
C HIS A 190 -6.73 5.79 -8.98
N SER A 191 -5.69 6.56 -9.34
CA SER A 191 -5.61 7.17 -10.65
C SER A 191 -5.51 6.13 -11.77
N TYR A 192 -4.65 5.10 -11.62
CA TYR A 192 -4.52 4.04 -12.62
C TYR A 192 -5.84 3.28 -12.82
N ALA A 193 -6.62 3.08 -11.77
CA ALA A 193 -7.96 2.51 -11.85
C ALA A 193 -8.98 3.39 -12.61
N GLY A 194 -8.59 4.61 -13.01
CA GLY A 194 -9.40 5.51 -13.84
C GLY A 194 -10.30 6.46 -13.06
N PHE A 195 -10.06 6.64 -11.76
CA PHE A 195 -10.83 7.53 -10.89
C PHE A 195 -10.06 8.79 -10.50
N ASP A 196 -10.77 9.80 -10.02
CA ASP A 196 -10.19 11.07 -9.56
C ASP A 196 -9.78 10.98 -8.09
N PRO A 197 -8.48 10.94 -7.76
CA PRO A 197 -8.01 10.82 -6.39
C PRO A 197 -8.50 11.94 -5.48
N LEU A 198 -8.56 13.17 -5.97
CA LEU A 198 -8.98 14.33 -5.17
C LEU A 198 -10.47 14.29 -4.83
N LYS A 199 -11.29 13.83 -5.76
CA LYS A 199 -12.72 13.66 -5.54
C LYS A 199 -12.98 12.58 -4.49
N PHE A 200 -12.30 11.44 -4.62
CA PHE A 200 -12.42 10.35 -3.67
C PHE A 200 -11.94 10.76 -2.26
N MET A 201 -10.76 11.36 -2.15
CA MET A 201 -10.25 11.85 -0.87
C MET A 201 -11.24 12.80 -0.18
N LYS A 202 -11.79 13.77 -0.89
CA LYS A 202 -12.77 14.70 -0.33
C LYS A 202 -14.02 14.00 0.18
N LYS A 203 -14.50 12.97 -0.54
CA LYS A 203 -15.68 12.20 -0.18
C LYS A 203 -15.46 11.30 1.05
N HIS A 204 -14.30 10.68 1.14
CA HIS A 204 -14.01 9.63 2.13
C HIS A 204 -13.00 10.04 3.20
N MET A 205 -12.69 11.33 3.33
CA MET A 205 -11.61 11.82 4.20
C MET A 205 -11.75 11.37 5.66
N SER A 206 -12.97 11.23 6.17
CA SER A 206 -13.22 10.75 7.53
C SER A 206 -12.84 9.29 7.76
N ARG A 207 -12.73 8.49 6.70
CA ARG A 207 -12.35 7.08 6.73
C ARG A 207 -10.86 6.88 6.40
N ILE A 208 -10.17 7.91 5.84
CA ILE A 208 -8.76 7.84 5.48
C ILE A 208 -7.92 8.00 6.75
N ASN A 209 -7.23 6.96 7.14
CA ASN A 209 -6.31 6.96 8.29
C ASN A 209 -4.84 6.92 7.88
N TYR A 210 -4.54 6.63 6.63
CA TYR A 210 -3.21 6.59 6.05
C TYR A 210 -3.23 6.95 4.56
N VAL A 211 -2.12 7.48 4.04
CA VAL A 211 -2.03 7.85 2.62
C VAL A 211 -0.69 7.38 2.04
N HIS A 212 -0.76 6.70 0.91
CA HIS A 212 0.38 6.42 0.06
C HIS A 212 0.42 7.43 -1.09
N PHE A 213 1.53 8.11 -1.22
CA PHE A 213 1.80 9.02 -2.32
C PHE A 213 2.50 8.25 -3.44
N LYS A 214 1.80 8.05 -4.51
CA LYS A 214 2.28 7.41 -5.74
C LYS A 214 1.78 8.23 -6.92
N ASP A 215 2.59 8.41 -7.95
CA ASP A 215 2.21 9.19 -9.12
C ASP A 215 2.07 8.30 -10.36
N THR A 216 1.24 8.70 -11.29
CA THR A 216 0.89 7.93 -12.48
C THR A 216 1.24 8.68 -13.73
N ASN A 217 2.01 8.06 -14.63
CA ASN A 217 2.38 8.65 -15.91
C ASN A 217 1.17 8.63 -16.87
N PRO A 218 0.60 9.78 -17.23
CA PRO A 218 -0.63 9.84 -18.02
C PRO A 218 -0.46 9.32 -19.47
N LEU A 219 0.74 9.44 -20.03
CA LEU A 219 1.01 8.96 -21.39
C LEU A 219 1.12 7.44 -21.42
N VAL A 220 1.81 6.86 -20.43
CA VAL A 220 1.89 5.40 -20.29
C VAL A 220 0.52 4.84 -19.95
N LYS A 221 -0.21 5.44 -19.01
CA LYS A 221 -1.58 5.07 -18.65
C LYS A 221 -2.50 5.00 -19.86
N SER A 222 -2.53 6.08 -20.66
CA SER A 222 -3.33 6.11 -21.89
C SER A 222 -2.99 4.99 -22.85
N ARG A 223 -1.69 4.71 -23.03
CA ARG A 223 -1.20 3.64 -23.90
C ARG A 223 -1.57 2.26 -23.39
N VAL A 224 -1.26 1.94 -22.14
CA VAL A 224 -1.49 0.59 -21.58
C VAL A 224 -2.99 0.23 -21.54
N ILE A 225 -3.85 1.21 -21.28
CA ILE A 225 -5.30 1.01 -21.34
C ILE A 225 -5.75 0.75 -22.78
N LYS A 226 -5.32 1.59 -23.74
CA LYS A 226 -5.67 1.47 -25.15
C LYS A 226 -5.19 0.17 -25.79
N GLU A 227 -3.96 -0.24 -25.46
CA GLU A 227 -3.31 -1.44 -26.01
C GLU A 227 -3.62 -2.70 -25.18
N ARG A 228 -4.42 -2.57 -24.11
CA ARG A 228 -4.87 -3.67 -23.25
C ARG A 228 -3.70 -4.41 -22.59
N ILE A 229 -2.69 -3.68 -22.18
CA ILE A 229 -1.51 -4.20 -21.51
C ILE A 229 -1.87 -4.56 -20.07
N GLY A 230 -1.40 -5.71 -19.61
CA GLY A 230 -1.62 -6.18 -18.24
C GLY A 230 -0.73 -5.49 -17.22
N PHE A 231 -1.00 -5.73 -15.94
CA PHE A 231 -0.39 -4.99 -14.81
C PHE A 231 1.14 -5.02 -14.82
N TYR A 232 1.75 -6.19 -14.88
CA TYR A 232 3.22 -6.31 -14.82
C TYR A 232 3.93 -5.59 -15.96
N ASP A 233 3.40 -5.76 -17.18
CA ASP A 233 3.96 -5.07 -18.34
C ASP A 233 3.71 -3.56 -18.29
N ALA A 234 2.62 -3.11 -17.66
CA ALA A 234 2.36 -1.70 -17.43
C ALA A 234 3.38 -1.11 -16.43
N CYS A 235 3.69 -1.83 -15.34
CA CYS A 235 4.74 -1.44 -14.40
C CYS A 235 6.11 -1.36 -15.08
N ALA A 236 6.49 -2.38 -15.84
CA ALA A 236 7.74 -2.39 -16.60
C ALA A 236 7.85 -1.26 -17.65
N GLN A 237 6.70 -0.69 -18.08
CA GLN A 237 6.66 0.46 -18.97
C GLN A 237 6.59 1.81 -18.24
N GLY A 238 6.65 1.82 -16.92
CA GLY A 238 6.65 3.02 -16.10
C GLY A 238 5.26 3.65 -15.91
N ILE A 239 4.22 2.84 -15.67
CA ILE A 239 2.88 3.34 -15.32
C ILE A 239 2.94 4.20 -14.06
N PHE A 240 3.73 3.81 -13.07
CA PHE A 240 4.07 4.64 -11.92
C PHE A 240 5.36 5.40 -12.19
N CYS A 241 5.44 6.62 -11.73
CA CYS A 241 6.58 7.52 -11.97
C CYS A 241 6.88 8.37 -10.74
N ASN A 242 8.02 9.04 -10.75
CA ASN A 242 8.45 9.90 -9.65
C ASN A 242 7.40 10.95 -9.33
N LEU A 243 7.20 11.23 -8.04
CA LEU A 243 6.22 12.19 -7.57
C LEU A 243 6.38 13.57 -8.24
N GLY A 244 5.27 14.11 -8.73
CA GLY A 244 5.23 15.39 -9.43
C GLY A 244 5.70 15.33 -10.90
N LYS A 245 5.96 14.13 -11.43
CA LYS A 245 6.24 13.91 -12.87
C LYS A 245 5.05 13.30 -13.61
N GLY A 246 4.00 12.91 -12.88
CA GLY A 246 2.78 12.31 -13.39
C GLY A 246 1.59 13.27 -13.42
N GLU A 247 0.41 12.70 -13.27
CA GLU A 247 -0.86 13.44 -13.35
C GLU A 247 -1.44 13.88 -12.01
N ILE A 248 -0.84 13.45 -10.87
CA ILE A 248 -1.37 13.76 -9.56
C ILE A 248 -0.95 15.18 -9.13
N ASP A 249 -1.94 16.01 -8.83
CA ASP A 249 -1.69 17.34 -8.24
C ASP A 249 -1.46 17.23 -6.73
N PHE A 250 -0.23 16.96 -6.32
CA PHE A 250 0.15 16.85 -4.90
C PHE A 250 -0.05 18.14 -4.11
N THR A 251 -0.09 19.30 -4.77
CA THR A 251 -0.45 20.56 -4.08
C THR A 251 -1.91 20.51 -3.63
N GLN A 252 -2.81 20.02 -4.47
CA GLN A 252 -4.21 19.85 -4.09
C GLN A 252 -4.40 18.71 -3.09
N VAL A 253 -3.69 17.57 -3.24
CA VAL A 253 -3.69 16.48 -2.26
C VAL A 253 -3.30 17.03 -0.87
N ARG A 254 -2.20 17.75 -0.78
CA ARG A 254 -1.76 18.42 0.46
C ARG A 254 -2.84 19.35 1.02
N ASN A 255 -3.48 20.16 0.20
CA ASN A 255 -4.53 21.07 0.64
C ASN A 255 -5.76 20.33 1.18
N VAL A 256 -6.15 19.20 0.59
CA VAL A 256 -7.23 18.34 1.11
C VAL A 256 -6.86 17.83 2.51
N LEU A 257 -5.66 17.31 2.70
CA LEU A 257 -5.19 16.83 4.00
C LEU A 257 -5.16 17.93 5.06
N ILE A 258 -4.65 19.13 4.70
CA ILE A 258 -4.60 20.28 5.59
C ILE A 258 -6.01 20.71 6.00
N ASN A 259 -6.91 20.88 5.05
CA ASN A 259 -8.29 21.34 5.30
C ASN A 259 -9.07 20.36 6.16
N ALA A 260 -8.77 19.07 6.07
CA ALA A 260 -9.34 18.02 6.90
C ALA A 260 -8.68 17.89 8.29
N ASN A 261 -7.67 18.72 8.60
CA ASN A 261 -6.85 18.59 9.81
C ASN A 261 -6.22 17.19 9.96
N PHE A 262 -5.83 16.56 8.85
CA PHE A 262 -5.16 15.26 8.88
C PHE A 262 -3.90 15.34 9.75
N ASN A 263 -3.76 14.39 10.65
CA ASN A 263 -2.65 14.33 11.59
C ASN A 263 -2.12 12.90 11.65
N GLY A 264 -0.99 12.67 11.02
CA GLY A 264 -0.44 11.32 10.91
C GLY A 264 0.66 11.22 9.86
N TRP A 265 0.98 9.98 9.52
CA TRP A 265 1.95 9.65 8.50
C TRP A 265 1.31 9.58 7.11
N CYS A 266 2.09 9.98 6.11
CA CYS A 266 1.90 9.63 4.71
C CYS A 266 3.20 8.97 4.24
N THR A 267 3.10 7.99 3.36
CA THR A 267 4.27 7.27 2.84
C THR A 267 4.43 7.55 1.36
N VAL A 268 5.65 7.84 0.95
CA VAL A 268 6.03 7.82 -0.47
C VAL A 268 6.22 6.37 -0.87
N GLU A 269 5.55 5.97 -1.94
CA GLU A 269 5.74 4.66 -2.56
C GLU A 269 6.06 4.82 -4.03
N GLN A 270 7.11 4.14 -4.45
CA GLN A 270 7.45 4.03 -5.86
C GLN A 270 7.67 2.56 -6.20
N ASP A 271 6.78 1.99 -7.02
CA ASP A 271 6.99 0.64 -7.52
C ASP A 271 8.13 0.68 -8.53
N CYS A 272 9.31 0.27 -8.09
CA CYS A 272 10.50 0.22 -8.91
C CYS A 272 10.64 -1.16 -9.54
N ASP A 273 11.01 -1.20 -10.81
CA ASP A 273 11.55 -2.43 -11.39
C ASP A 273 12.91 -2.72 -10.72
N PRO A 274 13.07 -3.84 -10.00
CA PRO A 274 14.34 -4.17 -9.35
C PRO A 274 15.51 -4.38 -10.34
N ASN A 275 15.20 -4.46 -11.63
CA ASN A 275 16.22 -4.48 -12.70
C ASN A 275 16.42 -3.09 -13.35
N GLY A 276 15.68 -2.08 -12.90
CA GLY A 276 15.76 -0.72 -13.43
C GLY A 276 16.97 0.05 -12.88
N GLU A 277 17.35 1.14 -13.57
CA GLU A 277 18.40 2.05 -13.11
C GLU A 277 17.90 3.09 -12.08
N THR A 278 16.76 2.85 -11.44
CA THR A 278 16.16 3.79 -10.47
C THR A 278 16.98 3.81 -9.19
N SER A 279 17.29 5.01 -8.72
CA SER A 279 17.93 5.22 -7.41
C SER A 279 16.89 5.79 -6.46
N PRO A 280 16.42 5.03 -5.46
CA PRO A 280 15.46 5.54 -4.49
C PRO A 280 15.91 6.81 -3.76
N ILE A 281 17.23 7.00 -3.61
CA ILE A 281 17.78 8.23 -3.01
C ILE A 281 17.54 9.46 -3.90
N THR A 282 17.55 9.29 -5.22
CA THR A 282 17.33 10.41 -6.17
C THR A 282 15.86 10.59 -6.52
N ASP A 283 15.06 9.55 -6.33
CA ASP A 283 13.63 9.53 -6.69
C ASP A 283 12.72 9.85 -5.49
N ALA A 284 13.28 9.80 -4.29
CA ALA A 284 12.58 10.03 -3.02
C ALA A 284 12.42 11.52 -2.67
#